data_4bc2dd03461a73a3eb93ca1dfa2c17ae
#
_entry.id   4bc2dd03461a73a3eb93ca1dfa2c17ae
#
_cell.length_a   1.000
_cell.length_b   1.000
_cell.length_c   1.000
_cell.angle_alpha   90.00
_cell.angle_beta   90.00
_cell.angle_gamma   90.00
#
_symmetry.space_group_name_H-M   'P 1'
#
loop_
_entity.id
_entity.type
_entity.pdbx_description
1 polymer ?
#
loop_
_entity_poly.entity_id
_entity_poly.type
_entity_poly.pdbx_seq_one_letter_code
_entity_poly.pdbx_strand_id
1 'polypeptide(L)'
;MVTVGEIRSNHLLVTRSLHLYPFVGMQNGEIYVGVRSGGPVRIPVGTIQLRIDDNPAWTISPEETPVFLAPNAPAAVNSMQEQIMNNMSKAMSPYTVTTGDKARRIIKEMVNGRRIKYRNVGFNQAASTTGEVEINGSFIKSLKEIGINPESF
;
A
#
# COMPACT_ATOMS: atom_id res chain seq x y z
N MET A 1 -4.63 -2.21 -10.64
CA MET A 1 -4.28 -2.50 -9.22
C MET A 1 -4.48 -3.98 -8.96
N VAL A 2 -3.49 -4.62 -8.36
CA VAL A 2 -3.52 -6.03 -7.95
C VAL A 2 -3.39 -6.09 -6.44
N THR A 3 -4.31 -6.76 -5.77
CA THR A 3 -4.25 -7.03 -4.33
C THR A 3 -3.57 -8.37 -4.13
N VAL A 4 -2.67 -8.46 -3.17
CA VAL A 4 -2.02 -9.72 -2.80
C VAL A 4 -2.81 -10.38 -1.69
N GLY A 5 -3.10 -11.67 -1.84
CA GLY A 5 -3.92 -12.45 -0.92
C GLY A 5 -5.42 -12.46 -1.26
N GLU A 6 -6.14 -13.35 -0.63
CA GLU A 6 -7.59 -13.48 -0.82
C GLU A 6 -8.34 -12.34 -0.10
N ILE A 7 -9.14 -11.61 -0.85
CA ILE A 7 -10.17 -10.75 -0.26
C ILE A 7 -11.31 -11.67 0.20
N ARG A 8 -11.23 -12.15 1.43
CA ARG A 8 -12.29 -13.00 1.99
C ARG A 8 -13.61 -12.23 2.03
N SER A 9 -14.58 -12.70 1.24
CA SER A 9 -15.88 -12.05 1.08
C SER A 9 -16.85 -12.27 2.24
N ASN A 10 -16.51 -13.07 3.24
CA ASN A 10 -17.46 -13.51 4.27
C ASN A 10 -17.18 -12.88 5.63
N HIS A 11 -18.24 -12.24 6.13
CA HIS A 11 -18.62 -11.88 7.47
C HIS A 11 -18.17 -10.55 8.08
N LEU A 12 -19.18 -9.84 8.57
CA LEU A 12 -19.24 -8.68 9.46
C LEU A 12 -18.46 -7.43 8.97
N LEU A 13 -19.23 -6.48 8.48
CA LEU A 13 -18.80 -5.17 7.96
C LEU A 13 -17.80 -4.42 8.87
N VAL A 14 -17.83 -4.66 10.17
CA VAL A 14 -16.98 -3.98 11.16
C VAL A 14 -15.55 -4.53 11.18
N THR A 15 -15.36 -5.83 10.99
CA THR A 15 -14.02 -6.44 11.04
C THR A 15 -13.20 -6.23 9.78
N ARG A 16 -13.83 -5.94 8.65
CA ARG A 16 -13.15 -5.72 7.36
C ARG A 16 -12.47 -4.37 7.24
N SER A 17 -12.98 -3.36 7.91
CA SER A 17 -12.38 -2.02 7.89
C SER A 17 -11.01 -1.95 8.58
N LEU A 18 -10.73 -2.92 9.45
CA LEU A 18 -9.45 -3.04 10.15
C LEU A 18 -8.43 -3.93 9.41
N HIS A 19 -8.84 -4.59 8.33
CA HIS A 19 -7.93 -5.42 7.55
C HIS A 19 -7.11 -4.57 6.59
N LEU A 20 -5.83 -4.86 6.56
CA LEU A 20 -4.88 -4.28 5.62
C LEU A 20 -4.58 -5.27 4.51
N TYR A 21 -4.40 -4.77 3.29
CA TYR A 21 -4.11 -5.57 2.12
C TYR A 21 -2.90 -5.00 1.39
N PRO A 22 -1.82 -5.77 1.21
CA PRO A 22 -0.74 -5.40 0.31
C PRO A 22 -1.29 -5.32 -1.12
N PHE A 23 -0.82 -4.35 -1.87
CA PHE A 23 -1.22 -4.21 -3.27
C PHE A 23 -0.15 -3.56 -4.11
N VAL A 24 -0.21 -3.83 -5.41
CA VAL A 24 0.60 -3.21 -6.44
C VAL A 24 -0.33 -2.58 -7.46
N GLY A 25 0.03 -1.44 -7.98
CA GLY A 25 -0.73 -0.78 -9.03
C GLY A 25 0.16 -0.01 -9.99
N MET A 26 -0.46 0.44 -11.08
CA MET A 26 0.17 1.32 -12.05
C MET A 26 -0.86 2.37 -12.48
N GLN A 27 -0.42 3.61 -12.57
CA GLN A 27 -1.20 4.72 -13.09
C GLN A 27 -0.29 5.68 -13.84
N ASN A 28 -0.69 6.04 -15.06
CA ASN A 28 0.10 6.92 -15.94
C ASN A 28 1.56 6.46 -16.14
N GLY A 29 1.79 5.15 -16.18
CA GLY A 29 3.13 4.58 -16.31
C GLY A 29 3.94 4.53 -15.00
N GLU A 30 3.44 5.11 -13.93
CA GLU A 30 4.07 5.06 -12.62
C GLU A 30 3.59 3.85 -11.81
N ILE A 31 4.54 3.06 -11.33
CA ILE A 31 4.28 1.87 -10.52
C ILE A 31 4.30 2.27 -9.05
N TYR A 32 3.36 1.75 -8.29
CA TYR A 32 3.30 1.93 -6.85
C TYR A 32 3.04 0.63 -6.12
N VAL A 33 3.57 0.51 -4.91
CA VAL A 33 3.40 -0.64 -4.03
C VAL A 33 3.20 -0.19 -2.59
N GLY A 34 2.34 -0.87 -1.87
CA GLY A 34 2.08 -0.55 -0.47
C GLY A 34 0.94 -1.36 0.12
N VAL A 35 0.20 -0.73 1.02
CA VAL A 35 -0.91 -1.34 1.75
C VAL A 35 -2.14 -0.43 1.68
N ARG A 36 -3.30 -1.05 1.58
CA ARG A 36 -4.59 -0.39 1.65
C ARG A 36 -5.43 -0.93 2.79
N SER A 37 -6.29 -0.09 3.35
CA SER A 37 -7.35 -0.55 4.23
C SER A 37 -8.50 -1.14 3.42
N GLY A 38 -9.06 -2.24 3.90
CA GLY A 38 -10.27 -2.87 3.34
C GLY A 38 -11.53 -2.40 4.05
N GLY A 39 -12.67 -2.60 3.38
CA GLY A 39 -13.99 -2.31 3.94
C GLY A 39 -14.65 -1.06 3.38
N PRO A 40 -15.92 -0.83 3.74
CA PRO A 40 -16.70 0.30 3.25
C PRO A 40 -16.28 1.63 3.89
N VAL A 41 -15.69 1.59 5.07
CA VAL A 41 -15.16 2.79 5.76
C VAL A 41 -13.69 2.94 5.42
N ARG A 42 -13.31 4.10 4.91
CA ARG A 42 -11.92 4.45 4.61
C ARG A 42 -11.20 4.82 5.91
N ILE A 43 -10.37 3.92 6.41
CA ILE A 43 -9.56 4.15 7.61
C ILE A 43 -8.15 4.51 7.15
N PRO A 44 -7.55 5.57 7.73
CA PRO A 44 -6.15 5.90 7.46
C PRO A 44 -5.23 4.72 7.78
N VAL A 45 -4.30 4.44 6.86
CA VAL A 45 -3.36 3.32 7.03
C VAL A 45 -2.16 3.72 7.89
N GLY A 46 -1.71 4.97 7.79
CA GLY A 46 -0.51 5.44 8.49
C GLY A 46 0.78 4.84 7.93
N THR A 47 1.86 4.93 8.70
CA THR A 47 3.15 4.32 8.33
C THR A 47 3.05 2.80 8.35
N ILE A 48 3.62 2.16 7.34
CA ILE A 48 3.61 0.69 7.20
C ILE A 48 5.01 0.13 7.12
N GLN A 49 5.12 -1.13 7.48
CA GLN A 49 6.29 -1.96 7.21
C GLN A 49 5.87 -3.18 6.39
N LEU A 50 6.61 -3.42 5.32
CA LEU A 50 6.50 -4.61 4.46
C LEU A 50 7.78 -5.41 4.54
N ARG A 51 7.67 -6.71 4.71
CA ARG A 51 8.80 -7.63 4.69
C ARG A 51 8.47 -8.80 3.78
N ILE A 52 9.32 -9.06 2.83
CA ILE A 52 9.22 -10.19 1.91
C ILE A 52 10.19 -11.26 2.38
N ASP A 53 9.67 -12.44 2.71
CA ASP A 53 10.39 -13.56 3.29
C ASP A 53 11.26 -13.12 4.49
N ASP A 54 12.56 -13.37 4.46
CA ASP A 54 13.51 -13.02 5.51
C ASP A 54 14.35 -11.76 5.18
N ASN A 55 13.98 -11.03 4.12
CA ASN A 55 14.64 -9.77 3.76
C ASN A 55 14.40 -8.68 4.82
N PRO A 56 15.24 -7.63 4.86
CA PRO A 56 14.98 -6.47 5.68
C PRO A 56 13.61 -5.84 5.40
N ALA A 57 12.94 -5.35 6.44
CA ALA A 57 11.64 -4.72 6.26
C ALA A 57 11.74 -3.35 5.59
N TRP A 58 10.89 -3.11 4.63
CA TRP A 58 10.67 -1.81 3.99
C TRP A 58 9.71 -0.98 4.84
N THR A 59 10.11 0.22 5.22
CA THR A 59 9.21 1.19 5.85
C THR A 59 8.71 2.17 4.81
N ILE A 60 7.40 2.37 4.74
CA ILE A 60 6.76 3.32 3.82
C ILE A 60 5.90 4.26 4.65
N SER A 61 6.11 5.56 4.49
CA SER A 61 5.35 6.59 5.21
C SER A 61 4.23 7.17 4.35
N PRO A 62 3.19 7.78 4.96
CA PRO A 62 2.12 8.43 4.21
C PRO A 62 2.59 9.53 3.26
N GLU A 63 3.69 10.22 3.59
CA GLU A 63 4.27 11.28 2.77
C GLU A 63 4.74 10.79 1.40
N GLU A 64 5.13 9.51 1.31
CA GLU A 64 5.54 8.89 0.04
C GLU A 64 4.35 8.63 -0.90
N THR A 65 3.12 8.65 -0.37
CA THR A 65 1.93 8.38 -1.16
C THR A 65 1.68 9.49 -2.18
N PRO A 66 1.56 9.17 -3.47
CA PRO A 66 1.24 10.16 -4.49
C PRO A 66 -0.10 10.85 -4.23
N VAL A 67 -0.20 12.12 -4.58
CA VAL A 67 -1.40 12.93 -4.35
C VAL A 67 -2.64 12.35 -5.05
N PHE A 68 -2.47 11.71 -6.19
CA PHE A 68 -3.59 11.09 -6.93
C PHE A 68 -4.25 9.89 -6.20
N LEU A 69 -3.57 9.31 -5.20
CA LEU A 69 -4.12 8.27 -4.32
C LEU A 69 -4.62 8.82 -2.97
N ALA A 70 -4.34 10.09 -2.68
CA ALA A 70 -4.83 10.73 -1.47
C ALA A 70 -6.28 11.24 -1.67
N PRO A 71 -7.08 11.37 -0.61
CA PRO A 71 -8.37 12.04 -0.70
C PRO A 71 -8.18 13.48 -1.23
N ASN A 72 -9.16 13.97 -1.99
CA ASN A 72 -9.11 15.33 -2.52
C ASN A 72 -8.86 16.34 -1.40
N ALA A 73 -7.74 17.04 -1.49
CA ALA A 73 -7.47 18.17 -0.61
C ALA A 73 -8.37 19.34 -1.02
N PRO A 74 -8.93 20.12 -0.06
CA PRO A 74 -9.65 21.34 -0.39
C PRO A 74 -8.72 22.33 -1.11
N ALA A 75 -9.29 23.20 -1.93
CA ALA A 75 -8.53 24.23 -2.63
C ALA A 75 -7.74 25.10 -1.65
N ALA A 76 -6.44 25.23 -1.87
CA ALA A 76 -5.55 26.04 -1.04
C ALA A 76 -5.40 27.44 -1.59
N VAL A 77 -5.20 28.40 -0.69
CA VAL A 77 -5.07 29.83 -1.04
C VAL A 77 -3.61 30.21 -1.34
N ASN A 78 -2.65 29.43 -0.81
CA ASN A 78 -1.22 29.63 -1.03
C ASN A 78 -0.43 28.31 -0.97
N SER A 79 0.83 28.34 -1.42
CA SER A 79 1.69 27.15 -1.53
C SER A 79 1.98 26.45 -0.19
N MET A 80 2.05 27.20 0.91
CA MET A 80 2.26 26.62 2.25
C MET A 80 1.02 25.87 2.73
N GLN A 81 -0.16 26.44 2.52
CA GLN A 81 -1.42 25.78 2.83
C GLN A 81 -1.60 24.54 1.97
N GLU A 82 -1.23 24.58 0.69
CA GLU A 82 -1.27 23.43 -0.20
C GLU A 82 -0.41 22.27 0.31
N GLN A 83 0.81 22.54 0.76
CA GLN A 83 1.68 21.51 1.34
C GLN A 83 1.09 20.91 2.61
N ILE A 84 0.57 21.73 3.53
CA ILE A 84 -0.06 21.25 4.75
C ILE A 84 -1.27 20.40 4.43
N MET A 85 -2.12 20.84 3.52
CA MET A 85 -3.34 20.12 3.13
C MET A 85 -3.02 18.81 2.40
N ASN A 86 -2.02 18.80 1.54
CA ASN A 86 -1.55 17.60 0.87
C ASN A 86 -1.00 16.58 1.88
N ASN A 87 -0.22 17.01 2.86
CA ASN A 87 0.31 16.13 3.89
C ASN A 87 -0.80 15.56 4.78
N MET A 88 -1.77 16.39 5.17
CA MET A 88 -2.96 15.92 5.91
C MET A 88 -3.77 14.91 5.08
N SER A 89 -3.99 15.20 3.80
CA SER A 89 -4.72 14.32 2.90
C SER A 89 -4.02 12.96 2.76
N LYS A 90 -2.69 12.96 2.65
CA LYS A 90 -1.89 11.73 2.62
C LYS A 90 -1.96 10.96 3.94
N ALA A 91 -1.88 11.66 5.08
CA ALA A 91 -1.98 11.04 6.40
C ALA A 91 -3.36 10.39 6.64
N MET A 92 -4.41 10.96 6.06
CA MET A 92 -5.79 10.44 6.13
C MET A 92 -6.12 9.44 5.00
N SER A 93 -5.15 9.12 4.15
CA SER A 93 -5.36 8.22 3.02
C SER A 93 -5.64 6.78 3.49
N PRO A 94 -6.60 6.09 2.86
CA PRO A 94 -6.79 4.66 3.03
C PRO A 94 -5.70 3.83 2.32
N TYR A 95 -4.70 4.49 1.78
CA TYR A 95 -3.54 3.91 1.11
C TYR A 95 -2.26 4.49 1.68
N THR A 96 -1.26 3.65 1.88
CA THR A 96 0.13 4.09 2.08
C THR A 96 0.98 3.32 1.08
N VAL A 97 1.58 4.04 0.15
CA VAL A 97 2.35 3.46 -0.94
C VAL A 97 3.63 4.25 -1.18
N THR A 98 4.57 3.60 -1.84
CA THR A 98 5.76 4.23 -2.41
C THR A 98 5.81 4.02 -3.91
N THR A 99 6.55 4.85 -4.61
CA THR A 99 6.76 4.83 -6.07
C THR A 99 8.24 4.77 -6.42
N GLY A 100 8.57 4.91 -7.69
CA GLY A 100 9.94 5.00 -8.18
C GLY A 100 10.79 3.77 -7.89
N ASP A 101 12.09 3.97 -7.63
CA ASP A 101 13.05 2.89 -7.43
C ASP A 101 12.75 2.03 -6.21
N LYS A 102 12.23 2.62 -5.14
CA LYS A 102 11.83 1.88 -3.94
C LYS A 102 10.72 0.90 -4.26
N ALA A 103 9.68 1.34 -4.98
CA ALA A 103 8.60 0.47 -5.42
C ALA A 103 9.10 -0.68 -6.31
N ARG A 104 10.00 -0.36 -7.26
CA ARG A 104 10.61 -1.37 -8.14
C ARG A 104 11.36 -2.45 -7.36
N ARG A 105 12.16 -2.06 -6.37
CA ARG A 105 12.91 -2.99 -5.51
C ARG A 105 11.98 -3.88 -4.71
N ILE A 106 10.94 -3.32 -4.11
CA ILE A 106 9.93 -4.09 -3.35
C ILE A 106 9.25 -5.09 -4.27
N ILE A 107 8.81 -4.67 -5.46
CA ILE A 107 8.14 -5.56 -6.41
C ILE A 107 9.09 -6.67 -6.89
N LYS A 108 10.37 -6.36 -7.12
CA LYS A 108 11.38 -7.37 -7.44
C LYS A 108 11.49 -8.44 -6.34
N GLU A 109 11.53 -8.03 -5.08
CA GLU A 109 11.50 -8.97 -3.97
C GLU A 109 10.20 -9.79 -3.95
N MET A 110 9.04 -9.15 -4.18
CA MET A 110 7.75 -9.84 -4.24
C MET A 110 7.67 -10.87 -5.37
N VAL A 111 8.22 -10.56 -6.55
CA VAL A 111 8.24 -11.48 -7.71
C VAL A 111 9.07 -12.72 -7.41
N ASN A 112 10.17 -12.58 -6.65
CA ASN A 112 11.08 -13.65 -6.30
C ASN A 112 10.76 -14.29 -4.92
N GLY A 113 9.86 -13.68 -4.17
CA GLY A 113 9.50 -14.10 -2.82
C GLY A 113 8.29 -15.04 -2.77
N ARG A 114 8.03 -15.57 -1.58
CA ARG A 114 6.92 -16.50 -1.32
C ARG A 114 5.89 -15.94 -0.35
N ARG A 115 6.29 -14.98 0.50
CA ARG A 115 5.47 -14.50 1.60
C ARG A 115 5.70 -13.03 1.88
N ILE A 116 4.62 -12.31 2.13
CA ILE A 116 4.66 -10.92 2.58
C ILE A 116 4.11 -10.87 4.00
N LYS A 117 4.91 -10.32 4.92
CA LYS A 117 4.47 -9.86 6.23
C LYS A 117 4.34 -8.35 6.20
N TYR A 118 3.25 -7.84 6.75
CA TYR A 118 3.01 -6.40 6.77
C TYR A 118 2.34 -5.99 8.07
N ARG A 119 2.62 -4.75 8.48
CA ARG A 119 1.99 -4.13 9.64
C ARG A 119 1.90 -2.62 9.44
N ASN A 120 0.93 -1.98 10.08
CA ASN A 120 1.00 -0.54 10.29
C ASN A 120 1.78 -0.24 11.57
N VAL A 121 2.47 0.87 11.58
CA VAL A 121 3.21 1.37 12.75
C VAL A 121 2.41 2.55 13.31
N GLY A 122 1.75 2.33 14.44
CA GLY A 122 1.00 3.37 15.13
C GLY A 122 1.91 4.47 15.71
N PHE A 123 1.34 5.61 16.05
CA PHE A 123 2.06 6.77 16.59
C PHE A 123 2.92 6.45 17.83
N ASN A 124 2.59 5.40 18.56
CA ASN A 124 3.29 4.97 19.79
C ASN A 124 3.97 3.60 19.64
N GLN A 125 4.20 3.11 18.42
CA GLN A 125 4.69 1.75 18.17
C GLN A 125 3.84 0.65 18.86
N ALA A 126 2.65 1.02 19.34
CA ALA A 126 1.71 0.11 19.96
C ALA A 126 1.14 -0.88 18.94
N ALA A 127 0.70 -2.01 19.42
CA ALA A 127 0.25 -3.16 18.66
C ALA A 127 -0.51 -2.78 17.39
N SER A 128 0.15 -2.98 16.29
CA SER A 128 -0.32 -2.67 14.97
C SER A 128 -1.05 -3.88 14.37
N THR A 129 -2.01 -3.63 13.50
CA THR A 129 -2.58 -4.69 12.69
C THR A 129 -1.47 -5.32 11.85
N THR A 130 -1.20 -6.59 12.09
CA THR A 130 -0.21 -7.37 11.35
C THR A 130 -0.94 -8.37 10.47
N GLY A 131 -0.47 -8.53 9.24
CA GLY A 131 -0.97 -9.52 8.30
C GLY A 131 0.17 -10.28 7.66
N GLU A 132 -0.18 -11.45 7.13
CA GLU A 132 0.71 -12.28 6.35
C GLU A 132 -0.06 -12.86 5.17
N VAL A 133 0.53 -12.83 3.98
CA VAL A 133 -0.04 -13.40 2.76
C VAL A 133 1.02 -14.14 1.97
N GLU A 134 0.60 -15.22 1.33
CA GLU A 134 1.45 -15.95 0.39
C GLU A 134 1.40 -15.33 -0.99
N ILE A 135 2.56 -15.30 -1.64
CA ILE A 135 2.70 -14.90 -3.04
C ILE A 135 2.67 -16.20 -3.86
N ASN A 136 1.76 -16.27 -4.81
CA ASN A 136 1.62 -17.42 -5.69
C ASN A 136 1.67 -17.01 -7.16
N GLY A 137 1.59 -17.98 -8.05
CA GLY A 137 1.65 -17.73 -9.51
C GLY A 137 0.56 -16.82 -10.05
N SER A 138 -0.59 -16.67 -9.35
CA SER A 138 -1.64 -15.75 -9.75
C SER A 138 -1.21 -14.29 -9.61
N PHE A 139 -0.35 -13.97 -8.63
CA PHE A 139 0.22 -12.63 -8.47
C PHE A 139 1.02 -12.20 -9.71
N ILE A 140 1.92 -13.08 -10.19
CA ILE A 140 2.72 -12.82 -11.38
C ILE A 140 1.84 -12.60 -12.62
N LYS A 141 0.81 -13.43 -12.79
CA LYS A 141 -0.15 -13.28 -13.88
C LYS A 141 -0.88 -11.93 -13.78
N SER A 142 -1.36 -11.58 -12.60
CA SER A 142 -2.09 -10.33 -12.37
C SER A 142 -1.22 -9.09 -12.58
N LEU A 143 0.08 -9.14 -12.29
CA LEU A 143 1.01 -8.04 -12.63
C LEU A 143 1.05 -7.81 -14.14
N LYS A 144 1.14 -8.89 -14.94
CA LYS A 144 1.14 -8.80 -16.42
C LYS A 144 -0.18 -8.19 -16.94
N GLU A 145 -1.32 -8.55 -16.33
CA GLU A 145 -2.63 -8.01 -16.71
C GLU A 145 -2.77 -6.50 -16.49
N ILE A 146 -2.09 -5.94 -15.50
CA ILE A 146 -2.06 -4.48 -15.28
C ILE A 146 -0.89 -3.77 -15.98
N GLY A 147 -0.19 -4.47 -16.89
CA GLY A 147 0.88 -3.90 -17.69
C GLY A 147 2.24 -3.85 -17.02
N ILE A 148 2.42 -4.51 -15.88
CA ILE A 148 3.71 -4.62 -15.20
C ILE A 148 4.37 -5.92 -15.66
N ASN A 149 5.52 -5.80 -16.34
CA ASN A 149 6.31 -6.97 -16.70
C ASN A 149 7.22 -7.40 -15.53
N PRO A 150 6.96 -8.55 -14.90
CA PRO A 150 7.78 -9.03 -13.78
C PRO A 150 9.25 -9.31 -14.15
N GLU A 151 9.52 -9.56 -15.43
CA GLU A 151 10.86 -9.87 -15.94
C GLU A 151 11.73 -8.61 -16.13
N SER A 152 11.14 -7.42 -16.00
CA SER A 152 11.84 -6.13 -16.15
C SER A 152 12.45 -5.59 -14.86
N PHE A 153 12.39 -6.33 -13.76
CA PHE A 153 12.91 -5.93 -12.45
C PHE A 153 14.24 -6.56 -12.07
#